data_95f17fb2b9d843ba3a7ed2e0c318615a
#
_entry.id   95f17fb2b9d843ba3a7ed2e0c318615a
#
_cell.length_a   1.000
_cell.length_b   1.000
_cell.length_c   1.000
_cell.angle_alpha   90.00
_cell.angle_beta   90.00
_cell.angle_gamma   90.00
#
_symmetry.space_group_name_H-M   'P 1'
#
loop_
_entity.id
_entity.type
_entity.pdbx_description
1 polymer ?
#
loop_
_entity_poly.entity_id
_entity_poly.type
_entity_poly.pdbx_seq_one_letter_code
_entity_poly.pdbx_strand_id
1 'polypeptide(L)'
;MELRDTDRALVQAATAVAKLRCRSQRHTGASAARTADGRVFSGVNIQHDSGDTCAELVVIGAAATQGVTELETIVTVTDRGRAVIEPCDRCGQVLGAYFPSLRVIVGEVDDLRVVPIDGLPG
;
A
#
# COMPACT_ATOMS: atom_id res chain seq x y z
N MET A 1 4.44 -16.39 2.81
CA MET A 1 3.38 -16.41 3.84
C MET A 1 2.03 -16.40 3.14
N GLU A 2 1.07 -17.09 3.71
CA GLU A 2 -0.27 -17.13 3.15
C GLU A 2 -1.07 -15.89 3.51
N LEU A 3 -2.03 -15.55 2.64
CA LEU A 3 -2.96 -14.47 2.91
C LEU A 3 -3.97 -14.89 3.98
N ARG A 4 -4.17 -13.99 4.95
CA ARG A 4 -5.25 -14.07 5.93
C ARG A 4 -6.50 -13.38 5.38
N ASP A 5 -7.65 -13.62 6.01
CA ASP A 5 -8.89 -12.92 5.63
C ASP A 5 -8.74 -11.40 5.78
N THR A 6 -8.00 -10.95 6.80
CA THR A 6 -7.72 -9.52 7.01
C THR A 6 -6.83 -8.95 5.90
N ASP A 7 -5.96 -9.75 5.31
CA ASP A 7 -5.17 -9.32 4.15
C ASP A 7 -6.06 -9.14 2.92
N ARG A 8 -6.98 -10.06 2.67
CA ARG A 8 -7.94 -9.95 1.56
C ARG A 8 -8.85 -8.73 1.74
N ALA A 9 -9.29 -8.46 2.97
CA ALA A 9 -10.07 -7.28 3.28
C ALA A 9 -9.27 -6.00 3.01
N LEU A 10 -7.97 -6.01 3.27
CA LEU A 10 -7.10 -4.87 2.99
C LEU A 10 -6.99 -4.61 1.47
N VAL A 11 -6.85 -5.67 0.68
CA VAL A 11 -6.85 -5.56 -0.79
C VAL A 11 -8.17 -4.96 -1.27
N GLN A 12 -9.29 -5.41 -0.71
CA GLN A 12 -10.61 -4.88 -1.05
C GLN A 12 -10.73 -3.40 -0.70
N ALA A 13 -10.18 -2.98 0.44
CA ALA A 13 -10.18 -1.57 0.86
C ALA A 13 -9.38 -0.71 -0.12
N ALA A 14 -8.18 -1.14 -0.50
CA ALA A 14 -7.36 -0.42 -1.49
C ALA A 14 -8.06 -0.36 -2.84
N THR A 15 -8.67 -1.47 -3.27
CA THR A 15 -9.40 -1.56 -4.54
C THR A 15 -10.59 -0.60 -4.56
N ALA A 16 -11.34 -0.51 -3.46
CA ALA A 16 -12.47 0.40 -3.37
C ALA A 16 -12.03 1.86 -3.52
N VAL A 17 -10.93 2.24 -2.85
CA VAL A 17 -10.37 3.59 -2.99
C VAL A 17 -9.93 3.84 -4.43
N ALA A 18 -9.25 2.88 -5.06
CA ALA A 18 -8.79 3.01 -6.44
C ALA A 18 -9.97 3.22 -7.39
N LYS A 19 -11.04 2.45 -7.24
CA LYS A 19 -12.23 2.57 -8.10
C LYS A 19 -12.95 3.91 -7.92
N LEU A 20 -13.01 4.40 -6.69
CA LEU A 20 -13.74 5.63 -6.39
C LEU A 20 -12.93 6.89 -6.66
N ARG A 21 -11.62 6.85 -6.46
CA ARG A 21 -10.78 8.04 -6.42
C ARG A 21 -9.74 8.14 -7.53
N CYS A 22 -9.29 7.02 -8.10
CA CYS A 22 -8.28 7.05 -9.17
C CYS A 22 -8.95 7.19 -10.54
N ARG A 23 -9.45 8.39 -10.81
CA ARG A 23 -10.25 8.70 -12.00
C ARG A 23 -9.60 9.71 -12.92
N SER A 24 -8.32 10.02 -12.70
CA SER A 24 -7.55 10.94 -13.51
C SER A 24 -6.11 10.46 -13.59
N GLN A 25 -5.32 11.07 -14.47
CA GLN A 25 -3.90 10.76 -14.58
C GLN A 25 -3.08 11.25 -13.38
N ARG A 26 -3.66 12.08 -12.51
CA ARG A 26 -2.99 12.58 -11.31
C ARG A 26 -3.03 11.57 -10.17
N HIS A 27 -4.02 10.70 -10.17
CA HIS A 27 -4.23 9.68 -9.13
C HIS A 27 -4.50 8.35 -9.81
N THR A 28 -3.49 7.50 -9.86
CA THR A 28 -3.53 6.25 -10.64
C THR A 28 -3.41 5.01 -9.78
N GLY A 29 -3.05 5.16 -8.52
CA GLY A 29 -2.91 4.04 -7.60
C GLY A 29 -3.38 4.38 -6.21
N ALA A 30 -3.74 3.36 -5.44
CA ALA A 30 -4.17 3.51 -4.06
C ALA A 30 -3.45 2.48 -3.20
N SER A 31 -3.06 2.89 -2.00
CA SER A 31 -2.51 1.99 -0.99
C SER A 31 -3.43 1.93 0.19
N ALA A 32 -3.44 0.79 0.87
CA ALA A 32 -4.09 0.63 2.16
C ALA A 32 -3.14 -0.12 3.08
N ALA A 33 -3.09 0.30 4.34
CA ALA A 33 -2.26 -0.32 5.35
C ALA A 33 -3.08 -0.53 6.61
N ARG A 34 -2.74 -1.58 7.35
CA ARG A 34 -3.44 -1.99 8.56
C ARG A 34 -2.48 -2.04 9.73
N THR A 35 -2.93 -1.56 10.87
CA THR A 35 -2.25 -1.76 12.15
C THR A 35 -2.57 -3.16 12.69
N ALA A 36 -1.77 -3.62 13.67
CA ALA A 36 -2.02 -4.91 14.31
C ALA A 36 -3.37 -4.96 15.01
N ASP A 37 -3.87 -3.81 15.48
CA ASP A 37 -5.18 -3.72 16.16
C ASP A 37 -6.35 -3.50 15.20
N GLY A 38 -6.10 -3.55 13.88
CA GLY A 38 -7.16 -3.59 12.88
C GLY A 38 -7.56 -2.26 12.27
N ARG A 39 -6.89 -1.15 12.61
CA ARG A 39 -7.17 0.13 11.96
C ARG A 39 -6.60 0.16 10.56
N VAL A 40 -7.33 0.74 9.61
CA VAL A 40 -6.93 0.81 8.22
C VAL A 40 -6.78 2.27 7.80
N PHE A 41 -5.66 2.56 7.13
CA PHE A 41 -5.37 3.86 6.54
C PHE A 41 -5.18 3.67 5.05
N SER A 42 -5.67 4.63 4.26
CA SER A 42 -5.54 4.56 2.81
C SER A 42 -5.10 5.90 2.25
N GLY A 43 -4.59 5.86 1.02
CA GLY A 43 -4.17 7.05 0.32
C GLY A 43 -4.02 6.78 -1.16
N VAL A 44 -4.09 7.83 -1.95
CA VAL A 44 -3.84 7.76 -3.40
C VAL A 44 -2.50 8.43 -3.69
N ASN A 45 -1.88 8.04 -4.82
CA ASN A 45 -0.66 8.69 -5.27
C ASN A 45 -0.94 10.09 -5.80
N ILE A 46 0.11 10.88 -5.90
CA ILE A 46 0.07 12.23 -6.47
C ILE A 46 1.09 12.28 -7.60
N GLN A 47 0.64 12.57 -8.82
CA GLN A 47 1.53 12.66 -9.98
C GLN A 47 1.60 14.10 -10.47
N HIS A 48 2.82 14.59 -10.66
CA HIS A 48 3.08 15.94 -11.16
C HIS A 48 4.45 15.98 -11.82
N ASP A 49 4.63 16.88 -12.77
CA ASP A 49 5.89 17.05 -13.50
C ASP A 49 7.06 17.39 -12.57
N SER A 50 6.78 18.07 -11.46
CA SER A 50 7.81 18.45 -10.48
C SER A 50 8.26 17.29 -9.59
N GLY A 51 7.55 16.19 -9.63
CA GLY A 51 7.86 14.99 -8.83
C GLY A 51 6.60 14.28 -8.40
N ASP A 52 6.70 12.97 -8.32
CA ASP A 52 5.58 12.11 -7.96
C ASP A 52 5.71 11.66 -6.51
N THR A 53 4.57 11.51 -5.83
CA THR A 53 4.51 10.92 -4.49
C THR A 53 3.70 9.63 -4.55
N CYS A 54 4.32 8.53 -4.20
CA CYS A 54 3.67 7.22 -4.22
C CYS A 54 2.60 7.14 -3.13
N ALA A 55 1.56 6.35 -3.41
CA ALA A 55 0.44 6.17 -2.47
C ALA A 55 0.91 5.66 -1.10
N GLU A 56 1.94 4.82 -1.07
CA GLU A 56 2.50 4.29 0.18
C GLU A 56 2.98 5.41 1.11
N LEU A 57 3.64 6.43 0.56
CA LEU A 57 4.12 7.57 1.37
C LEU A 57 2.97 8.40 1.90
N VAL A 58 1.90 8.53 1.11
CA VAL A 58 0.68 9.23 1.57
C VAL A 58 0.06 8.49 2.75
N VAL A 59 0.02 7.16 2.69
CA VAL A 59 -0.50 6.32 3.78
C VAL A 59 0.33 6.49 5.05
N ILE A 60 1.66 6.50 4.92
CA ILE A 60 2.55 6.70 6.08
C ILE A 60 2.22 8.04 6.76
N GLY A 61 2.09 9.10 5.96
CA GLY A 61 1.76 10.43 6.49
C GLY A 61 0.39 10.48 7.13
N ALA A 62 -0.60 9.84 6.51
CA ALA A 62 -1.95 9.77 7.06
C ALA A 62 -1.97 9.05 8.40
N ALA A 63 -1.29 7.91 8.50
CA ALA A 63 -1.21 7.16 9.75
C ALA A 63 -0.50 7.96 10.84
N ALA A 64 0.62 8.59 10.49
CA ALA A 64 1.39 9.41 11.43
C ALA A 64 0.56 10.58 11.96
N THR A 65 -0.26 11.20 11.10
CA THR A 65 -1.16 12.29 11.48
C THR A 65 -2.14 11.86 12.57
N GLN A 66 -2.54 10.59 12.55
CA GLN A 66 -3.44 10.01 13.55
C GLN A 66 -2.70 9.40 14.74
N GLY A 67 -1.40 9.64 14.84
CA GLY A 67 -0.58 9.14 15.96
C GLY A 67 -0.16 7.69 15.84
N VAL A 68 -0.32 7.09 14.68
CA VAL A 68 0.05 5.67 14.46
C VAL A 68 1.52 5.60 14.06
N THR A 69 2.29 4.80 14.81
CA THR A 69 3.72 4.63 14.59
C THR A 69 4.09 3.24 14.09
N GLU A 70 3.13 2.31 14.02
CA GLU A 70 3.39 0.93 13.58
C GLU A 70 2.31 0.48 12.60
N LEU A 71 2.74 0.03 11.43
CA LEU A 71 1.88 -0.61 10.44
C LEU A 71 2.28 -2.07 10.31
N GLU A 72 1.30 -2.96 10.21
CA GLU A 72 1.56 -4.40 10.11
C GLU A 72 1.62 -4.89 8.67
N THR A 73 0.70 -4.41 7.82
CA THR A 73 0.54 -4.90 6.45
C THR A 73 0.18 -3.75 5.53
N ILE A 74 0.70 -3.79 4.30
CA ILE A 74 0.39 -2.79 3.28
C ILE A 74 0.16 -3.47 1.93
N VAL A 75 -0.72 -2.88 1.11
CA VAL A 75 -0.93 -3.28 -0.28
C VAL A 75 -1.12 -2.03 -1.12
N THR A 76 -0.65 -2.07 -2.36
CA THR A 76 -0.85 -1.00 -3.34
C THR A 76 -1.47 -1.59 -4.60
N VAL A 77 -2.52 -0.96 -5.09
CA VAL A 77 -3.24 -1.37 -6.29
C VAL A 77 -3.21 -0.26 -7.33
N THR A 78 -3.22 -0.65 -8.60
CA THR A 78 -3.35 0.26 -9.74
C THR A 78 -4.45 -0.24 -10.66
N ASP A 79 -4.65 0.48 -11.76
CA ASP A 79 -5.62 0.09 -12.80
C ASP A 79 -6.99 -0.22 -12.19
N ARG A 80 -7.44 0.68 -11.29
CA ARG A 80 -8.73 0.58 -10.59
C ARG A 80 -8.89 -0.71 -9.81
N GLY A 81 -7.77 -1.23 -9.26
CA GLY A 81 -7.78 -2.43 -8.45
C GLY A 81 -7.59 -3.73 -9.24
N ARG A 82 -7.37 -3.64 -10.55
CA ARG A 82 -7.12 -4.83 -11.37
C ARG A 82 -5.70 -5.34 -11.25
N ALA A 83 -4.79 -4.54 -10.72
CA ALA A 83 -3.38 -4.93 -10.53
C ALA A 83 -2.89 -4.54 -9.14
N VAL A 84 -2.16 -5.45 -8.52
CA VAL A 84 -1.41 -5.20 -7.29
C VAL A 84 0.04 -4.96 -7.69
N ILE A 85 0.65 -3.91 -7.16
CA ILE A 85 2.04 -3.57 -7.47
C ILE A 85 2.90 -3.59 -6.22
N GLU A 86 4.19 -3.87 -6.41
CA GLU A 86 5.17 -3.77 -5.35
C GLU A 86 5.58 -2.31 -5.15
N PRO A 87 5.98 -1.92 -3.92
CA PRO A 87 6.56 -0.60 -3.71
C PRO A 87 7.78 -0.41 -4.60
N CYS A 88 7.97 0.80 -5.14
CA CYS A 88 9.19 1.13 -5.87
C CYS A 88 10.39 1.13 -4.91
N ASP A 89 11.61 1.19 -5.45
CA ASP A 89 12.83 1.10 -4.64
C ASP A 89 12.86 2.16 -3.54
N ARG A 90 12.49 3.39 -3.86
CA ARG A 90 12.46 4.48 -2.88
C ARG A 90 11.44 4.21 -1.78
N CYS A 91 10.24 3.81 -2.14
CA CYS A 91 9.18 3.51 -1.17
C CYS A 91 9.53 2.30 -0.32
N GLY A 92 10.14 1.28 -0.92
CA GLY A 92 10.62 0.12 -0.19
C GLY A 92 11.66 0.48 0.86
N GLN A 93 12.57 1.40 0.55
CA GLN A 93 13.56 1.88 1.50
C GLN A 93 12.91 2.63 2.67
N VAL A 94 11.96 3.52 2.37
CA VAL A 94 11.25 4.29 3.40
C VAL A 94 10.44 3.34 4.28
N LEU A 95 9.67 2.44 3.67
CA LEU A 95 8.84 1.48 4.42
C LEU A 95 9.70 0.58 5.31
N GLY A 96 10.83 0.10 4.80
CA GLY A 96 11.73 -0.77 5.55
C GLY A 96 12.40 -0.05 6.72
N ALA A 97 12.71 1.25 6.54
CA ALA A 97 13.29 2.06 7.61
C ALA A 97 12.28 2.37 8.71
N TYR A 98 11.03 2.66 8.33
CA TYR A 98 9.96 2.98 9.27
C TYR A 98 9.39 1.74 9.94
N PHE A 99 9.23 0.65 9.18
CA PHE A 99 8.51 -0.54 9.62
C PHE A 99 9.27 -1.81 9.20
N PRO A 100 10.35 -2.15 9.90
CA PRO A 100 11.20 -3.28 9.47
C PRO A 100 10.50 -4.64 9.48
N SER A 101 9.37 -4.76 10.18
CA SER A 101 8.59 -6.01 10.22
C SER A 101 7.35 -5.97 9.34
N LEU A 102 7.22 -4.97 8.45
CA LEU A 102 6.05 -4.78 7.61
C LEU A 102 5.86 -5.97 6.67
N ARG A 103 4.61 -6.40 6.55
CA ARG A 103 4.17 -7.41 5.59
C ARG A 103 3.64 -6.70 4.34
N VAL A 104 4.08 -7.13 3.17
CA VAL A 104 3.68 -6.51 1.90
C VAL A 104 2.93 -7.54 1.07
N ILE A 105 1.74 -7.19 0.61
CA ILE A 105 0.95 -8.05 -0.27
C ILE A 105 1.38 -7.79 -1.71
N VAL A 106 1.76 -8.84 -2.42
CA VAL A 106 2.28 -8.76 -3.79
C VAL A 106 1.70 -9.89 -4.63
N GLY A 107 1.95 -9.86 -5.92
CA GLY A 107 1.57 -10.91 -6.86
C GLY A 107 0.43 -10.48 -7.77
N GLU A 108 -0.12 -11.43 -8.48
CA GLU A 108 -1.28 -11.20 -9.35
C GLU A 108 -2.56 -11.21 -8.51
N VAL A 109 -3.59 -10.49 -8.97
CA VAL A 109 -4.84 -10.34 -8.20
C VAL A 109 -5.48 -11.68 -7.84
N ASP A 110 -5.33 -12.69 -8.70
CA ASP A 110 -5.87 -14.02 -8.46
C ASP A 110 -4.85 -14.97 -7.81
N ASP A 111 -3.64 -14.51 -7.52
CA ASP A 111 -2.58 -15.31 -6.91
C ASP A 111 -1.70 -14.43 -6.02
N LEU A 112 -2.30 -13.87 -4.98
CA LEU A 112 -1.61 -12.95 -4.07
C LEU A 112 -0.86 -13.72 -3.00
N ARG A 113 0.24 -13.13 -2.55
CA ARG A 113 1.05 -13.65 -1.45
C ARG A 113 1.55 -12.50 -0.59
N VAL A 114 2.03 -12.82 0.58
CA VAL A 114 2.62 -11.85 1.51
C VAL A 114 4.12 -12.09 1.57
N VAL A 115 4.89 -11.02 1.44
CA VAL A 115 6.35 -11.05 1.63
C VAL A 115 6.74 -10.03 2.70
N PRO A 116 7.80 -10.28 3.47
CA PRO A 116 8.33 -9.25 4.37
C PRO A 116 8.94 -8.11 3.57
N ILE A 117 8.96 -6.91 4.16
CA ILE A 117 9.48 -5.72 3.46
C ILE A 117 10.94 -5.90 3.03
N ASP A 118 11.74 -6.59 3.82
CA ASP A 118 13.14 -6.88 3.50
C ASP A 118 13.30 -8.01 2.48
N GLY A 119 12.22 -8.68 2.09
CA GLY A 119 12.21 -9.72 1.06
C GLY A 119 11.86 -9.21 -0.32
N LEU A 120 11.64 -7.91 -0.50
CA LEU A 120 11.35 -7.35 -1.82
C LEU A 120 12.64 -7.21 -2.63
N PRO A 121 12.58 -7.50 -3.95
CA PRO A 121 13.72 -7.26 -4.83
C PRO A 121 14.01 -5.76 -4.94
N GLY A 122 15.26 -5.42 -5.08
CA GLY A 122 15.72 -4.03 -5.26
C GLY A 122 16.71 -3.57 -4.22
#